data_ddb4b76384c61953557c2ffeaa0204ef
#
_entry.id   ddb4b76384c61953557c2ffeaa0204ef
#
_cell.length_a   1.000
_cell.length_b   1.000
_cell.length_c   1.000
_cell.angle_alpha   90.00
_cell.angle_beta   90.00
_cell.angle_gamma   90.00
#
_symmetry.space_group_name_H-M   'P 1'
#
loop_
_entity.id
_entity.type
_entity.pdbx_description
1 polymer ?
#
loop_
_entity_poly.entity_id
_entity_poly.type
_entity_poly.pdbx_seq_one_letter_code
_entity_poly.pdbx_strand_id
1 'polypeptide(L)'
;MKAGMKDVARHAQVSVATVSHVINNTRFVSEETRKKVMDSIEALGYVPDPTARSFKTGRKNLIGIVVPDISNPVWALIIEEAESVLAKDGYKLLIVNTKETESREIENLKLLSSGLVDGLIIASTLTDFSCIRPLVPDQFPMVFIDRKLPGCPCDMIIPQDYPAIHDGVCQMILDGH
;
A
#
# COMPACT_ATOMS: atom_id res chain seq x y z
N MET A 1 23.51 -8.73 -20.40
CA MET A 1 23.64 -8.59 -18.92
C MET A 1 22.93 -7.30 -18.54
N LYS A 2 22.07 -7.32 -17.49
CA LYS A 2 21.34 -6.12 -17.07
C LYS A 2 22.31 -5.15 -16.41
N ALA A 3 22.37 -3.86 -16.84
CA ALA A 3 23.24 -2.88 -16.25
C ALA A 3 22.91 -2.68 -14.75
N GLY A 4 23.93 -2.53 -13.91
CA GLY A 4 23.80 -2.28 -12.50
C GLY A 4 24.20 -0.85 -12.11
N MET A 5 23.92 -0.45 -10.87
CA MET A 5 24.29 0.88 -10.35
C MET A 5 25.80 1.17 -10.47
N LYS A 6 26.64 0.14 -10.38
CA LYS A 6 28.10 0.26 -10.57
C LYS A 6 28.46 0.63 -12.02
N ASP A 7 27.70 0.15 -12.99
CA ASP A 7 27.95 0.44 -14.41
C ASP A 7 27.53 1.87 -14.74
N VAL A 8 26.41 2.34 -14.17
CA VAL A 8 25.98 3.75 -14.25
C VAL A 8 27.06 4.66 -13.65
N ALA A 9 27.58 4.34 -12.48
CA ALA A 9 28.61 5.12 -11.80
C ALA A 9 29.89 5.22 -12.65
N ARG A 10 30.29 4.11 -13.27
CA ARG A 10 31.45 4.06 -14.19
C ARG A 10 31.23 4.90 -15.44
N HIS A 11 30.05 4.78 -16.06
CA HIS A 11 29.70 5.52 -17.27
C HIS A 11 29.60 7.03 -17.03
N ALA A 12 28.97 7.43 -15.90
CA ALA A 12 28.86 8.84 -15.50
C ALA A 12 30.12 9.42 -14.86
N GLN A 13 31.16 8.61 -14.64
CA GLN A 13 32.40 8.99 -13.96
C GLN A 13 32.19 9.59 -12.56
N VAL A 14 31.28 9.00 -11.79
CA VAL A 14 30.96 9.40 -10.41
C VAL A 14 31.00 8.22 -9.47
N SER A 15 30.91 8.46 -8.17
CA SER A 15 30.80 7.39 -7.19
C SER A 15 29.42 6.71 -7.24
N VAL A 16 29.33 5.44 -6.82
CA VAL A 16 28.06 4.72 -6.65
C VAL A 16 27.16 5.46 -5.64
N ALA A 17 27.75 6.08 -4.63
CA ALA A 17 27.01 6.91 -3.67
C ALA A 17 26.37 8.13 -4.35
N THR A 18 27.07 8.79 -5.26
CA THR A 18 26.53 9.92 -6.04
C THR A 18 25.36 9.48 -6.90
N VAL A 19 25.47 8.34 -7.60
CA VAL A 19 24.34 7.76 -8.37
C VAL A 19 23.15 7.50 -7.46
N SER A 20 23.38 6.89 -6.29
CA SER A 20 22.31 6.65 -5.30
C SER A 20 21.66 7.95 -4.80
N HIS A 21 22.46 9.00 -4.58
CA HIS A 21 21.92 10.31 -4.16
C HIS A 21 21.08 10.97 -5.26
N VAL A 22 21.48 10.87 -6.51
CA VAL A 22 20.72 11.38 -7.66
C VAL A 22 19.39 10.65 -7.81
N ILE A 23 19.41 9.31 -7.81
CA ILE A 23 18.22 8.48 -8.00
C ILE A 23 17.20 8.69 -6.86
N ASN A 24 17.68 8.76 -5.60
CA ASN A 24 16.81 8.81 -4.42
C ASN A 24 16.57 10.24 -3.90
N ASN A 25 17.17 11.25 -4.51
CA ASN A 25 17.10 12.65 -4.10
C ASN A 25 17.42 12.88 -2.59
N THR A 26 18.41 12.15 -2.06
CA THR A 26 18.71 12.12 -0.61
C THR A 26 19.73 13.17 -0.17
N ARG A 27 20.47 13.76 -1.11
CA ARG A 27 21.42 14.86 -0.87
C ARG A 27 21.48 15.78 -2.07
N PHE A 28 21.91 17.00 -1.83
CA PHE A 28 22.20 17.94 -2.91
C PHE A 28 23.31 17.38 -3.82
N VAL A 29 23.03 17.40 -5.12
CA VAL A 29 23.98 17.08 -6.20
C VAL A 29 23.83 18.19 -7.24
N SER A 30 24.95 18.71 -7.76
CA SER A 30 24.91 19.76 -8.78
C SER A 30 24.14 19.31 -10.01
N GLU A 31 23.45 20.26 -10.68
CA GLU A 31 22.66 19.97 -11.88
C GLU A 31 23.48 19.31 -12.99
N GLU A 32 24.73 19.71 -13.15
CA GLU A 32 25.65 19.10 -14.13
C GLU A 32 25.87 17.61 -13.82
N THR A 33 26.15 17.28 -12.54
CA THR A 33 26.35 15.89 -12.11
C THR A 33 25.07 15.09 -12.19
N ARG A 34 23.93 15.69 -11.82
CA ARG A 34 22.60 15.07 -11.95
C ARG A 34 22.32 14.69 -13.41
N LYS A 35 22.55 15.63 -14.34
CA LYS A 35 22.37 15.38 -15.76
C LYS A 35 23.24 14.24 -16.25
N LYS A 36 24.54 14.23 -15.95
CA LYS A 36 25.48 13.14 -16.34
C LYS A 36 24.97 11.76 -15.85
N VAL A 37 24.47 11.69 -14.65
CA VAL A 37 23.94 10.43 -14.09
C VAL A 37 22.65 10.02 -14.81
N MET A 38 21.72 10.95 -15.05
CA MET A 38 20.46 10.65 -15.74
C MET A 38 20.69 10.21 -17.18
N ASP A 39 21.56 10.90 -17.92
CA ASP A 39 21.96 10.52 -19.28
C ASP A 39 22.61 9.12 -19.30
N SER A 40 23.38 8.77 -18.28
CA SER A 40 24.01 7.45 -18.15
C SER A 40 22.98 6.36 -17.81
N ILE A 41 21.96 6.64 -17.01
CA ILE A 41 20.85 5.73 -16.71
C ILE A 41 20.09 5.40 -18.00
N GLU A 42 19.77 6.43 -18.79
CA GLU A 42 19.08 6.28 -20.06
C GLU A 42 19.90 5.48 -21.07
N ALA A 43 21.17 5.86 -21.28
CA ALA A 43 22.08 5.21 -22.21
C ALA A 43 22.30 3.71 -21.91
N LEU A 44 22.31 3.33 -20.64
CA LEU A 44 22.51 1.94 -20.20
C LEU A 44 21.21 1.17 -20.01
N GLY A 45 20.05 1.82 -20.16
CA GLY A 45 18.74 1.21 -19.85
C GLY A 45 18.65 0.72 -18.40
N TYR A 46 19.32 1.43 -17.49
CA TYR A 46 19.33 1.02 -16.08
C TYR A 46 17.99 1.35 -15.43
N VAL A 47 17.36 0.33 -14.86
CA VAL A 47 16.16 0.48 -14.05
C VAL A 47 16.53 0.25 -12.59
N PRO A 48 16.35 1.26 -11.70
CA PRO A 48 16.57 1.09 -10.28
C PRO A 48 15.77 -0.08 -9.71
N ASP A 49 16.43 -0.91 -8.91
CA ASP A 49 15.74 -2.03 -8.25
C ASP A 49 15.07 -1.54 -6.95
N PRO A 50 13.72 -1.56 -6.89
CA PRO A 50 12.99 -1.17 -5.68
C PRO A 50 13.34 -2.03 -4.46
N THR A 51 13.69 -3.31 -4.68
CA THR A 51 14.06 -4.25 -3.64
C THR A 51 15.36 -3.82 -2.96
N ALA A 52 16.38 -3.45 -3.74
CA ALA A 52 17.64 -2.94 -3.20
C ALA A 52 17.45 -1.65 -2.39
N ARG A 53 16.50 -0.78 -2.79
CA ARG A 53 16.12 0.41 -2.04
C ARG A 53 15.46 0.05 -0.72
N SER A 54 14.50 -0.87 -0.73
CA SER A 54 13.76 -1.28 0.47
C SER A 54 14.66 -1.92 1.53
N PHE A 55 15.67 -2.70 1.13
CA PHE A 55 16.69 -3.24 2.04
C PHE A 55 17.46 -2.13 2.77
N LYS A 56 17.76 -1.04 2.10
CA LYS A 56 18.53 0.07 2.69
C LYS A 56 17.68 0.97 3.58
N THR A 57 16.42 1.20 3.23
CA THR A 57 15.52 2.12 3.94
C THR A 57 14.65 1.44 4.99
N GLY A 58 14.52 0.12 4.93
CA GLY A 58 13.56 -0.66 5.71
C GLY A 58 12.09 -0.44 5.28
N ARG A 59 11.85 0.35 4.21
CA ARG A 59 10.50 0.67 3.72
C ARG A 59 10.32 0.21 2.28
N LYS A 60 9.15 -0.34 1.98
CA LYS A 60 8.75 -0.77 0.62
C LYS A 60 8.10 0.38 -0.15
N ASN A 61 7.53 1.36 0.56
CA ASN A 61 6.63 2.39 0.06
C ASN A 61 5.42 1.76 -0.67
N LEU A 62 4.91 0.69 -0.11
CA LEU A 62 3.79 -0.09 -0.62
C LEU A 62 2.82 -0.40 0.51
N ILE A 63 1.57 -0.03 0.35
CA ILE A 63 0.46 -0.36 1.25
C ILE A 63 -0.43 -1.39 0.57
N GLY A 64 -0.80 -2.44 1.29
CA GLY A 64 -1.79 -3.40 0.83
C GLY A 64 -3.20 -2.92 1.16
N ILE A 65 -4.13 -3.02 0.21
CA ILE A 65 -5.56 -2.86 0.48
C ILE A 65 -6.28 -4.15 0.15
N VAL A 66 -6.94 -4.71 1.15
CA VAL A 66 -7.69 -5.97 1.07
C VAL A 66 -9.17 -5.63 1.04
N VAL A 67 -9.84 -5.92 -0.07
CA VAL A 67 -11.26 -5.63 -0.29
C VAL A 67 -12.05 -6.90 -0.58
N PRO A 68 -13.32 -6.95 -0.17
CA PRO A 68 -14.16 -8.15 -0.35
C PRO A 68 -14.60 -8.34 -1.80
N ASP A 69 -14.89 -7.27 -2.53
CA ASP A 69 -15.36 -7.36 -3.93
C ASP A 69 -14.98 -6.12 -4.74
N ILE A 70 -13.96 -6.24 -5.57
CA ILE A 70 -13.50 -5.16 -6.45
C ILE A 70 -14.51 -4.75 -7.52
N SER A 71 -15.52 -5.59 -7.79
CA SER A 71 -16.58 -5.28 -8.77
C SER A 71 -17.63 -4.33 -8.20
N ASN A 72 -17.70 -4.18 -6.89
CA ASN A 72 -18.57 -3.22 -6.24
C ASN A 72 -17.99 -1.79 -6.38
N PRO A 73 -18.74 -0.84 -7.00
CA PRO A 73 -18.26 0.51 -7.25
C PRO A 73 -17.83 1.29 -6.01
N VAL A 74 -18.38 0.97 -4.83
CA VAL A 74 -17.99 1.61 -3.57
C VAL A 74 -16.51 1.37 -3.26
N TRP A 75 -16.03 0.12 -3.50
CA TRP A 75 -14.61 -0.19 -3.29
C TRP A 75 -13.70 0.51 -4.28
N ALA A 76 -14.15 0.70 -5.53
CA ALA A 76 -13.39 1.43 -6.52
C ALA A 76 -13.15 2.89 -6.08
N LEU A 77 -14.17 3.57 -5.56
CA LEU A 77 -14.06 4.93 -5.03
C LEU A 77 -13.12 5.01 -3.81
N ILE A 78 -13.24 4.07 -2.87
CA ILE A 78 -12.36 4.02 -1.69
C ILE A 78 -10.90 3.81 -2.10
N ILE A 79 -10.65 2.93 -3.06
CA ILE A 79 -9.31 2.63 -3.57
C ILE A 79 -8.72 3.86 -4.27
N GLU A 80 -9.48 4.55 -5.11
CA GLU A 80 -9.06 5.75 -5.83
C GLU A 80 -8.64 6.87 -4.85
N GLU A 81 -9.47 7.15 -3.84
CA GLU A 81 -9.15 8.15 -2.83
C GLU A 81 -7.95 7.76 -1.97
N ALA A 82 -7.88 6.50 -1.53
CA ALA A 82 -6.73 6.01 -0.78
C ALA A 82 -5.43 6.11 -1.59
N GLU A 83 -5.45 5.75 -2.87
CA GLU A 83 -4.29 5.88 -3.77
C GLU A 83 -3.88 7.34 -3.93
N SER A 84 -4.83 8.24 -4.15
CA SER A 84 -4.59 9.68 -4.30
C SER A 84 -3.90 10.29 -3.07
N VAL A 85 -4.32 9.90 -1.87
CA VAL A 85 -3.70 10.36 -0.62
C VAL A 85 -2.30 9.78 -0.45
N LEU A 86 -2.15 8.48 -0.59
CA LEU A 86 -0.88 7.77 -0.39
C LEU A 86 0.19 8.17 -1.40
N ALA A 87 -0.22 8.49 -2.64
CA ALA A 87 0.70 8.92 -3.69
C ALA A 87 1.44 10.23 -3.33
N LYS A 88 0.81 11.14 -2.55
CA LYS A 88 1.44 12.38 -2.09
C LYS A 88 2.67 12.14 -1.22
N ASP A 89 2.66 11.03 -0.46
CA ASP A 89 3.77 10.60 0.39
C ASP A 89 4.67 9.54 -0.29
N GLY A 90 4.46 9.30 -1.59
CA GLY A 90 5.26 8.39 -2.39
C GLY A 90 4.97 6.91 -2.18
N TYR A 91 3.83 6.58 -1.56
CA TYR A 91 3.36 5.20 -1.45
C TYR A 91 2.60 4.76 -2.70
N LYS A 92 2.59 3.47 -2.93
CA LYS A 92 1.77 2.78 -3.92
C LYS A 92 0.79 1.85 -3.23
N LEU A 93 -0.35 1.57 -3.88
CA LEU A 93 -1.31 0.56 -3.41
C LEU A 93 -1.11 -0.78 -4.13
N LEU A 94 -1.18 -1.85 -3.35
CA LEU A 94 -1.34 -3.21 -3.82
C LEU A 94 -2.73 -3.70 -3.46
N ILE A 95 -3.58 -3.88 -4.47
CA ILE A 95 -4.99 -4.22 -4.29
C ILE A 95 -5.16 -5.73 -4.32
N VAL A 96 -5.87 -6.26 -3.34
CA VAL A 96 -6.21 -7.68 -3.23
C VAL A 96 -7.70 -7.86 -3.05
N ASN A 97 -8.30 -8.70 -3.89
CA ASN A 97 -9.71 -9.04 -3.87
C ASN A 97 -9.94 -10.43 -3.25
N THR A 98 -10.62 -10.49 -2.11
CA THR A 98 -10.91 -11.76 -1.42
C THR A 98 -12.14 -12.48 -1.95
N LYS A 99 -13.01 -11.80 -2.69
CA LYS A 99 -14.31 -12.31 -3.17
C LYS A 99 -15.16 -12.87 -2.04
N GLU A 100 -15.25 -12.15 -0.93
CA GLU A 100 -15.98 -12.57 0.29
C GLU A 100 -15.58 -13.97 0.79
N THR A 101 -14.31 -14.36 0.60
CA THR A 101 -13.84 -15.72 0.93
C THR A 101 -12.77 -15.65 2.02
N GLU A 102 -13.08 -16.18 3.21
CA GLU A 102 -12.17 -16.17 4.36
C GLU A 102 -10.81 -16.83 4.05
N SER A 103 -10.79 -17.97 3.36
CA SER A 103 -9.53 -18.64 3.04
C SER A 103 -8.61 -17.79 2.16
N ARG A 104 -9.18 -17.03 1.22
CA ARG A 104 -8.41 -16.09 0.40
C ARG A 104 -7.90 -14.91 1.22
N GLU A 105 -8.71 -14.40 2.14
CA GLU A 105 -8.27 -13.33 3.04
C GLU A 105 -7.09 -13.80 3.89
N ILE A 106 -7.18 -14.96 4.50
CA ILE A 106 -6.12 -15.56 5.31
C ILE A 106 -4.81 -15.72 4.52
N GLU A 107 -4.90 -16.27 3.30
CA GLU A 107 -3.73 -16.45 2.42
C GLU A 107 -3.08 -15.10 2.06
N ASN A 108 -3.90 -14.13 1.70
CA ASN A 108 -3.42 -12.80 1.30
C ASN A 108 -2.85 -12.01 2.48
N LEU A 109 -3.45 -12.08 3.67
CA LEU A 109 -2.90 -11.43 4.85
C LEU A 109 -1.50 -11.96 5.20
N LYS A 110 -1.31 -13.30 5.17
CA LYS A 110 0.01 -13.93 5.35
C LYS A 110 1.01 -13.45 4.31
N LEU A 111 0.62 -13.43 3.04
CA LEU A 111 1.50 -13.00 1.94
C LEU A 111 1.89 -11.53 2.09
N LEU A 112 0.93 -10.65 2.28
CA LEU A 112 1.18 -9.20 2.35
C LEU A 112 2.03 -8.83 3.57
N SER A 113 1.71 -9.39 4.74
CA SER A 113 2.41 -9.10 5.99
C SER A 113 3.79 -9.77 6.10
N SER A 114 4.15 -10.70 5.22
CA SER A 114 5.48 -11.34 5.18
C SER A 114 6.63 -10.41 4.76
N GLY A 115 6.40 -9.12 4.70
CA GLY A 115 7.36 -8.09 4.32
C GLY A 115 7.18 -7.61 2.87
N LEU A 116 6.06 -7.90 2.25
CA LEU A 116 5.73 -7.40 0.91
C LEU A 116 5.28 -5.94 0.96
N VAL A 117 4.51 -5.55 1.97
CA VAL A 117 4.00 -4.18 2.18
C VAL A 117 4.42 -3.62 3.53
N ASP A 118 4.31 -2.29 3.69
CA ASP A 118 4.64 -1.59 4.94
C ASP A 118 3.45 -1.50 5.91
N GLY A 119 2.23 -1.72 5.42
CA GLY A 119 0.99 -1.71 6.20
C GLY A 119 -0.20 -2.17 5.39
N LEU A 120 -1.34 -2.36 6.04
CA LEU A 120 -2.57 -2.87 5.44
C LEU A 120 -3.77 -1.98 5.74
N ILE A 121 -4.63 -1.80 4.74
CA ILE A 121 -6.02 -1.33 4.87
C ILE A 121 -6.90 -2.54 4.58
N ILE A 122 -7.80 -2.90 5.50
CA ILE A 122 -8.50 -4.20 5.44
C ILE A 122 -10.00 -4.00 5.62
N ALA A 123 -10.79 -4.39 4.61
CA ALA A 123 -12.22 -4.66 4.75
C ALA A 123 -12.41 -6.17 4.95
N SER A 124 -12.37 -6.59 6.22
CA SER A 124 -12.32 -8.01 6.56
C SER A 124 -13.65 -8.72 6.35
N THR A 125 -13.57 -9.96 5.88
CA THR A 125 -14.68 -10.92 5.88
C THR A 125 -14.66 -11.81 7.13
N LEU A 126 -13.57 -11.80 7.88
CA LEU A 126 -13.44 -12.52 9.14
C LEU A 126 -14.24 -11.82 10.24
N THR A 127 -14.77 -12.59 11.18
CA THR A 127 -15.73 -12.13 12.18
C THR A 127 -15.10 -11.70 13.51
N ASP A 128 -13.83 -12.01 13.73
CA ASP A 128 -13.11 -11.71 14.98
C ASP A 128 -11.61 -11.51 14.72
N PHE A 129 -11.00 -10.57 15.45
CA PHE A 129 -9.57 -10.28 15.31
C PHE A 129 -8.65 -11.44 15.71
N SER A 130 -9.12 -12.35 16.58
CA SER A 130 -8.34 -13.54 16.95
C SER A 130 -8.00 -14.43 15.76
N CYS A 131 -8.80 -14.38 14.69
CA CYS A 131 -8.52 -15.08 13.43
C CYS A 131 -7.38 -14.41 12.63
N ILE A 132 -7.21 -13.10 12.77
CA ILE A 132 -6.20 -12.31 12.03
C ILE A 132 -4.87 -12.27 12.79
N ARG A 133 -4.94 -12.14 14.11
CA ARG A 133 -3.77 -11.97 14.99
C ARG A 133 -2.61 -12.93 14.70
N PRO A 134 -2.82 -14.26 14.50
CA PRO A 134 -1.74 -15.19 14.23
C PRO A 134 -1.21 -15.14 12.78
N LEU A 135 -1.86 -14.39 11.89
CA LEU A 135 -1.49 -14.30 10.47
C LEU A 135 -0.47 -13.22 10.17
N VAL A 136 -0.36 -12.24 11.07
CA VAL A 136 0.45 -11.03 10.87
C VAL A 136 1.50 -10.89 11.98
N PRO A 137 2.66 -10.27 11.71
CA PRO A 137 3.66 -9.98 12.74
C PRO A 137 3.11 -9.07 13.83
N ASP A 138 3.72 -9.14 15.03
CA ASP A 138 3.41 -8.24 16.12
C ASP A 138 3.61 -6.78 15.71
N GLN A 139 2.67 -5.91 16.07
CA GLN A 139 2.70 -4.48 15.77
C GLN A 139 2.76 -4.13 14.27
N PHE A 140 2.36 -5.06 13.40
CA PHE A 140 2.25 -4.76 11.98
C PHE A 140 1.19 -3.67 11.75
N PRO A 141 1.49 -2.57 11.00
CA PRO A 141 0.56 -1.47 10.83
C PRO A 141 -0.70 -1.90 10.05
N MET A 142 -1.87 -1.76 10.66
CA MET A 142 -3.15 -2.11 10.07
C MET A 142 -4.23 -1.10 10.44
N VAL A 143 -5.12 -0.83 9.48
CA VAL A 143 -6.37 -0.08 9.66
C VAL A 143 -7.49 -0.91 9.08
N PHE A 144 -8.57 -1.08 9.84
CA PHE A 144 -9.76 -1.77 9.36
C PHE A 144 -10.81 -0.77 8.88
N ILE A 145 -11.52 -1.12 7.81
CA ILE A 145 -12.54 -0.26 7.22
C ILE A 145 -13.83 -1.04 7.00
N ASP A 146 -14.97 -0.33 6.96
CA ASP A 146 -16.32 -0.83 6.66
C ASP A 146 -16.94 -1.67 7.77
N ARG A 147 -16.33 -2.80 8.14
CA ARG A 147 -16.91 -3.77 9.08
C ARG A 147 -16.26 -3.68 10.46
N LYS A 148 -17.10 -3.70 11.49
CA LYS A 148 -16.62 -3.78 12.88
C LYS A 148 -16.04 -5.17 13.15
N LEU A 149 -14.82 -5.20 13.66
CA LEU A 149 -14.12 -6.42 14.00
C LEU A 149 -13.93 -6.52 15.53
N PRO A 150 -14.68 -7.38 16.21
CA PRO A 150 -14.56 -7.59 17.65
C PRO A 150 -13.12 -7.95 18.07
N GLY A 151 -12.70 -7.47 19.23
CA GLY A 151 -11.38 -7.75 19.79
C GLY A 151 -10.20 -7.07 19.07
N CYS A 152 -10.48 -6.23 18.06
CA CYS A 152 -9.44 -5.55 17.30
C CYS A 152 -8.84 -4.38 18.09
N PRO A 153 -7.51 -4.34 18.32
CA PRO A 153 -6.83 -3.24 18.96
C PRO A 153 -6.40 -2.13 17.99
N CYS A 154 -6.61 -2.33 16.68
CA CYS A 154 -6.21 -1.40 15.63
C CYS A 154 -7.28 -0.32 15.40
N ASP A 155 -6.89 0.74 14.70
CA ASP A 155 -7.83 1.75 14.25
C ASP A 155 -8.86 1.17 13.28
N MET A 156 -10.12 1.62 13.42
CA MET A 156 -11.22 1.21 12.56
C MET A 156 -12.00 2.42 12.05
N ILE A 157 -12.26 2.45 10.76
CA ILE A 157 -13.11 3.45 10.10
C ILE A 157 -14.41 2.75 9.70
N ILE A 158 -15.49 3.01 10.45
CA ILE A 158 -16.77 2.32 10.29
C ILE A 158 -17.85 3.35 9.96
N PRO A 159 -18.66 3.11 8.91
CA PRO A 159 -19.79 3.97 8.61
C PRO A 159 -20.85 3.91 9.73
N GLN A 160 -21.52 5.03 9.99
CA GLN A 160 -22.63 5.11 10.94
C GLN A 160 -23.96 4.92 10.22
N ASP A 161 -24.19 3.75 9.66
CA ASP A 161 -25.35 3.48 8.81
C ASP A 161 -26.65 3.28 9.61
N TYR A 162 -26.55 2.77 10.84
CA TYR A 162 -27.73 2.39 11.63
C TYR A 162 -28.72 3.54 11.84
N PRO A 163 -28.33 4.76 12.28
CA PRO A 163 -29.28 5.84 12.46
C PRO A 163 -29.99 6.22 11.16
N ALA A 164 -29.26 6.34 10.06
CA ALA A 164 -29.81 6.73 8.76
C ALA A 164 -30.80 5.69 8.21
N ILE A 165 -30.46 4.40 8.32
CA ILE A 165 -31.34 3.31 7.88
C ILE A 165 -32.58 3.23 8.78
N HIS A 166 -32.39 3.31 10.10
CA HIS A 166 -33.49 3.31 11.07
C HIS A 166 -34.50 4.44 10.79
N ASP A 167 -33.99 5.67 10.66
CA ASP A 167 -34.85 6.84 10.44
C ASP A 167 -35.55 6.78 9.08
N GLY A 168 -34.85 6.31 8.04
CA GLY A 168 -35.45 6.08 6.73
C GLY A 168 -36.57 5.04 6.75
N VAL A 169 -36.35 3.90 7.42
CA VAL A 169 -37.41 2.86 7.57
C VAL A 169 -38.58 3.36 8.40
N CYS A 170 -38.32 4.07 9.52
CA CYS A 170 -39.39 4.67 10.31
C CYS A 170 -40.22 5.63 9.47
N GLN A 171 -39.58 6.49 8.64
CA GLN A 171 -40.30 7.39 7.77
C GLN A 171 -41.19 6.64 6.75
N MET A 172 -40.65 5.60 6.11
CA MET A 172 -41.45 4.77 5.18
C MET A 172 -42.70 4.16 5.85
N ILE A 173 -42.54 3.66 7.08
CA ILE A 173 -43.67 3.11 7.85
C ILE A 173 -44.70 4.20 8.16
N LEU A 174 -44.27 5.40 8.56
CA LEU A 174 -45.16 6.53 8.83
C LEU A 174 -45.92 7.00 7.58
N ASP A 175 -45.29 6.90 6.42
CA ASP A 175 -45.88 7.24 5.12
C ASP A 175 -46.79 6.13 4.58
N GLY A 176 -46.94 5.00 5.29
CA GLY A 176 -47.86 3.90 4.94
C GLY A 176 -47.30 2.88 3.94
N HIS A 177 -45.98 2.80 3.80
CA HIS A 177 -45.32 1.79 2.95
C HIS A 177 -45.10 0.47 3.67
#